data_b63429db472396c31763d72a72642084
#
_entry.id   b63429db472396c31763d72a72642084
#
_cell.length_a   1.000
_cell.length_b   1.000
_cell.length_c   1.000
_cell.angle_alpha   90.00
_cell.angle_beta   90.00
_cell.angle_gamma   90.00
#
_symmetry.space_group_name_H-M   'P 1'
#
loop_
_entity.id
_entity.type
_entity.pdbx_description
1 polymer ?
#
loop_
_entity_poly.entity_id
_entity_poly.type
_entity_poly.pdbx_seq_one_letter_code
_entity_poly.pdbx_strand_id
1 'polypeptide(L)'
;MDIKEYIQELKRVTENYTLEKYYKALTRIARNISPSERKTILNILEIVGNQNMEELDTSSLLEYIKSFYDRVESGKYYDHRDWDKETHKEREFGDESWADEMDAFFMKARHACEKKDYGLAVKAYEILFSIFWMADEPGHLPRGCSCEEMLVTGLEEEGLCFLKAALILKKVDKRHENFHEIVSKYRRFLLTPVDIEKLVDEMAFTENEKESFLLKIIEMYSSFPTDNHHYRLYFQPILFKALLLTGGVEMLKDFAFKNGGNNPEAFEELISELKKSGDEWSALEAARTGLNIIPKGSRRREYIAEYIAETGRNTANPSLVLEGVREAFYSRMSIEHLVQLYEVLIQCECNMEEMSIALTVLEKQFLPEKTNKRLDYDDMDWSLVNQAYVLMGKYRESFALCNNAPIDRYDEDSLKSLTIPYLIYLLAIKYSRGKAGSLKDIKFGWRASFKSHWSTNDKNDIINSFIDIAEKNAAAVAGTIKAEEAAGYLKWCKKQVSKRVDEIVGNQCRGSYFIAVNLLVTMNELINISSEDELTDGLLAYYYKKYSKHSAFIKEIIRFRDKCDKMQDNII
;
A
#
# COMPACT_ATOMS: atom_id res chain seq x y z
N MET A 1 -6.40 -20.20 -9.54
CA MET A 1 -6.81 -20.62 -8.18
C MET A 1 -5.58 -21.30 -7.60
N ASP A 2 -5.03 -20.74 -6.54
CA ASP A 2 -3.93 -21.39 -5.83
C ASP A 2 -4.44 -22.63 -5.04
N ILE A 3 -3.53 -23.42 -4.52
CA ILE A 3 -3.91 -24.68 -3.84
C ILE A 3 -4.72 -24.43 -2.57
N LYS A 4 -4.44 -23.35 -1.85
CA LYS A 4 -5.15 -22.97 -0.63
C LYS A 4 -6.58 -22.52 -0.93
N GLU A 5 -6.77 -21.69 -1.94
CA GLU A 5 -8.11 -21.32 -2.45
C GLU A 5 -8.88 -22.54 -2.91
N TYR A 6 -8.22 -23.47 -3.62
CA TYR A 6 -8.83 -24.70 -4.09
C TYR A 6 -9.30 -25.58 -2.92
N ILE A 7 -8.49 -25.77 -1.89
CA ILE A 7 -8.84 -26.57 -0.71
C ILE A 7 -9.97 -25.93 0.08
N GLN A 8 -9.95 -24.59 0.25
CA GLN A 8 -11.04 -23.87 0.93
C GLN A 8 -12.37 -24.04 0.16
N GLU A 9 -12.33 -23.89 -1.15
CA GLU A 9 -13.52 -24.07 -1.97
C GLU A 9 -13.98 -25.53 -2.00
N LEU A 10 -13.06 -26.49 -2.05
CA LEU A 10 -13.36 -27.91 -1.92
C LEU A 10 -14.07 -28.22 -0.60
N LYS A 11 -13.56 -27.70 0.51
CA LYS A 11 -14.16 -27.84 1.84
C LYS A 11 -15.58 -27.25 1.87
N ARG A 12 -15.75 -26.02 1.34
CA ARG A 12 -17.07 -25.36 1.23
C ARG A 12 -18.06 -26.16 0.39
N VAL A 13 -17.63 -26.68 -0.75
CA VAL A 13 -18.50 -27.44 -1.67
C VAL A 13 -18.87 -28.80 -1.08
N THR A 14 -17.97 -29.41 -0.30
CA THR A 14 -18.15 -30.76 0.24
C THR A 14 -18.69 -30.79 1.67
N GLU A 15 -18.87 -29.66 2.33
CA GLU A 15 -19.30 -29.53 3.73
C GLU A 15 -20.55 -30.36 4.08
N ASN A 16 -21.49 -30.49 3.15
CA ASN A 16 -22.73 -31.26 3.34
C ASN A 16 -22.77 -32.54 2.52
N TYR A 17 -21.61 -33.10 2.15
CA TYR A 17 -21.58 -34.34 1.40
C TYR A 17 -21.74 -35.54 2.34
N THR A 18 -22.65 -36.44 1.97
CA THR A 18 -22.72 -37.79 2.57
C THR A 18 -21.62 -38.66 1.94
N LEU A 19 -21.27 -39.77 2.59
CA LEU A 19 -20.30 -40.75 2.08
C LEU A 19 -20.66 -41.18 0.63
N GLU A 20 -21.93 -41.35 0.32
CA GLU A 20 -22.43 -41.72 -1.00
C GLU A 20 -22.16 -40.59 -2.04
N LYS A 21 -22.30 -39.32 -1.64
CA LYS A 21 -21.99 -38.17 -2.51
C LYS A 21 -20.49 -38.07 -2.79
N TYR A 22 -19.64 -38.28 -1.78
CA TYR A 22 -18.19 -38.39 -1.95
C TYR A 22 -17.81 -39.48 -2.94
N TYR A 23 -18.35 -40.70 -2.77
CA TYR A 23 -18.09 -41.82 -3.68
C TYR A 23 -18.52 -41.49 -5.11
N LYS A 24 -19.71 -40.90 -5.30
CA LYS A 24 -20.17 -40.46 -6.64
C LYS A 24 -19.27 -39.40 -7.25
N ALA A 25 -18.79 -38.43 -6.44
CA ALA A 25 -17.86 -37.39 -6.92
C ALA A 25 -16.52 -37.99 -7.36
N LEU A 26 -15.90 -38.81 -6.53
CA LEU A 26 -14.64 -39.52 -6.85
C LEU A 26 -14.77 -40.41 -8.10
N THR A 27 -15.89 -41.13 -8.22
CA THR A 27 -16.18 -41.97 -9.41
C THR A 27 -16.29 -41.10 -10.67
N ARG A 28 -16.88 -39.91 -10.56
CA ARG A 28 -17.01 -38.98 -11.70
C ARG A 28 -15.65 -38.37 -12.07
N ILE A 29 -14.82 -38.02 -11.11
CA ILE A 29 -13.45 -37.56 -11.31
C ILE A 29 -12.65 -38.66 -12.02
N ALA A 30 -12.69 -39.89 -11.49
CA ALA A 30 -11.97 -41.04 -12.06
C ALA A 30 -12.33 -41.35 -13.52
N ARG A 31 -13.54 -41.00 -13.98
CA ARG A 31 -13.94 -41.16 -15.41
C ARG A 31 -13.32 -40.11 -16.32
N ASN A 32 -12.90 -38.98 -15.81
CA ASN A 32 -12.40 -37.82 -16.58
C ASN A 32 -10.86 -37.68 -16.57
N ILE A 33 -10.14 -38.52 -15.81
CA ILE A 33 -8.69 -38.49 -15.68
C ILE A 33 -8.03 -39.69 -16.34
N SER A 34 -6.73 -39.60 -16.60
CA SER A 34 -5.94 -40.66 -17.22
C SER A 34 -5.81 -41.93 -16.35
N PRO A 35 -5.49 -43.09 -16.91
CA PRO A 35 -5.26 -44.31 -16.12
C PRO A 35 -4.16 -44.19 -15.06
N SER A 36 -3.10 -43.41 -15.35
CA SER A 36 -2.02 -43.15 -14.39
C SER A 36 -2.51 -42.31 -13.19
N GLU A 37 -3.28 -41.26 -13.44
CA GLU A 37 -3.85 -40.42 -12.41
C GLU A 37 -4.87 -41.17 -11.53
N ARG A 38 -5.62 -42.12 -12.13
CA ARG A 38 -6.51 -43.00 -11.33
C ARG A 38 -5.74 -43.82 -10.30
N LYS A 39 -4.55 -44.35 -10.72
CA LYS A 39 -3.70 -45.10 -9.80
C LYS A 39 -3.16 -44.23 -8.68
N THR A 40 -2.79 -42.99 -8.98
CA THR A 40 -2.36 -42.02 -7.98
C THR A 40 -3.47 -41.71 -6.98
N ILE A 41 -4.70 -41.44 -7.45
CA ILE A 41 -5.85 -41.21 -6.54
C ILE A 41 -6.14 -42.45 -5.66
N LEU A 42 -6.08 -43.64 -6.23
CA LEU A 42 -6.28 -44.86 -5.44
C LEU A 42 -5.21 -45.02 -4.37
N ASN A 43 -3.95 -44.79 -4.69
CA ASN A 43 -2.86 -44.81 -3.73
C ASN A 43 -3.07 -43.78 -2.60
N ILE A 44 -3.49 -42.55 -2.94
CA ILE A 44 -3.82 -41.51 -1.94
C ILE A 44 -4.96 -41.98 -1.04
N LEU A 45 -6.03 -42.52 -1.61
CA LEU A 45 -7.18 -43.03 -0.83
C LEU A 45 -6.80 -44.23 0.04
N GLU A 46 -5.91 -45.11 -0.41
CA GLU A 46 -5.37 -46.23 0.38
C GLU A 46 -4.50 -45.73 1.54
N ILE A 47 -3.64 -44.71 1.29
CA ILE A 47 -2.83 -44.06 2.32
C ILE A 47 -3.73 -43.40 3.38
N VAL A 48 -4.75 -42.64 2.96
CA VAL A 48 -5.71 -42.00 3.85
C VAL A 48 -6.58 -43.04 4.59
N GLY A 49 -6.98 -44.10 3.90
CA GLY A 49 -7.80 -45.19 4.48
C GLY A 49 -7.01 -46.10 5.42
N ASN A 50 -5.72 -46.31 5.18
CA ASN A 50 -4.82 -47.08 6.04
C ASN A 50 -4.24 -46.22 7.20
N GLN A 51 -4.45 -44.93 7.17
CA GLN A 51 -4.30 -44.07 8.35
C GLN A 51 -5.43 -44.35 9.35
N ASN A 52 -5.64 -45.62 9.70
CA ASN A 52 -6.32 -45.95 10.94
C ASN A 52 -5.58 -45.17 12.02
N MET A 53 -6.28 -44.26 12.68
CA MET A 53 -5.84 -43.61 13.92
C MET A 53 -5.83 -44.68 15.03
N GLU A 54 -5.16 -45.84 14.78
CA GLU A 54 -4.74 -46.70 15.85
C GLU A 54 -3.85 -45.88 16.76
N GLU A 55 -4.10 -45.91 18.02
CA GLU A 55 -3.32 -45.37 19.12
C GLU A 55 -1.83 -45.64 18.85
N LEU A 56 -1.20 -44.77 18.02
CA LEU A 56 0.25 -44.75 17.90
C LEU A 56 0.74 -44.45 19.30
N ASP A 57 1.43 -45.42 19.86
CA ASP A 57 2.16 -45.28 21.11
C ASP A 57 2.88 -43.94 21.08
N THR A 58 2.50 -43.00 21.95
CA THR A 58 3.03 -41.65 22.01
C THR A 58 4.55 -41.62 22.12
N SER A 59 5.16 -42.72 22.57
CA SER A 59 6.62 -42.90 22.63
C SER A 59 7.29 -42.95 21.25
N SER A 60 6.58 -43.40 20.21
CA SER A 60 7.10 -43.56 18.86
C SER A 60 6.94 -42.28 17.98
N LEU A 61 6.04 -41.35 18.35
CA LEU A 61 5.75 -40.17 17.55
C LEU A 61 7.00 -39.32 17.25
N LEU A 62 7.82 -39.05 18.26
CA LEU A 62 9.03 -38.27 18.09
C LEU A 62 10.09 -38.97 17.22
N GLU A 63 10.14 -40.29 17.22
CA GLU A 63 11.04 -41.06 16.36
C GLU A 63 10.60 -40.95 14.89
N TYR A 64 9.28 -41.03 14.64
CA TYR A 64 8.75 -40.82 13.27
C TYR A 64 8.98 -39.40 12.75
N ILE A 65 8.71 -38.39 13.58
CA ILE A 65 8.98 -36.98 13.17
C ILE A 65 10.48 -36.73 12.94
N LYS A 66 11.36 -37.32 13.77
CA LYS A 66 12.82 -37.26 13.56
C LYS A 66 13.24 -37.94 12.26
N SER A 67 12.71 -39.15 11.99
CA SER A 67 12.98 -39.87 10.75
C SER A 67 12.47 -39.05 9.52
N PHE A 68 11.36 -38.36 9.65
CA PHE A 68 10.88 -37.44 8.62
C PHE A 68 11.85 -36.25 8.46
N TYR A 69 12.28 -35.61 9.53
CA TYR A 69 13.27 -34.55 9.53
C TYR A 69 14.55 -34.98 8.82
N ASP A 70 15.12 -36.15 9.16
CA ASP A 70 16.34 -36.70 8.56
C ASP A 70 16.17 -36.94 7.04
N ARG A 71 14.98 -37.36 6.61
CA ARG A 71 14.67 -37.53 5.17
C ARG A 71 14.62 -36.20 4.45
N VAL A 72 14.04 -35.15 5.06
CA VAL A 72 14.03 -33.80 4.51
C VAL A 72 15.46 -33.25 4.45
N GLU A 73 16.21 -33.35 5.55
CA GLU A 73 17.60 -32.87 5.64
C GLU A 73 18.51 -33.53 4.58
N SER A 74 18.33 -34.84 4.33
CA SER A 74 19.07 -35.56 3.30
C SER A 74 18.63 -35.25 1.86
N GLY A 75 17.62 -34.41 1.65
CA GLY A 75 17.08 -34.10 0.34
C GLY A 75 16.33 -35.25 -0.33
N LYS A 76 15.82 -36.25 0.43
CA LYS A 76 15.17 -37.43 -0.13
C LYS A 76 13.93 -37.13 -0.98
N TYR A 77 13.28 -36.02 -0.72
CA TYR A 77 12.10 -35.56 -1.46
C TYR A 77 12.44 -34.68 -2.66
N TYR A 78 13.65 -34.14 -2.71
CA TYR A 78 14.14 -33.26 -3.76
C TYR A 78 14.70 -34.04 -4.93
N ASP A 79 14.38 -33.62 -6.16
CA ASP A 79 14.95 -34.21 -7.38
C ASP A 79 15.84 -33.19 -8.10
N HIS A 80 15.27 -32.07 -8.61
CA HIS A 80 16.01 -31.05 -9.32
C HIS A 80 15.30 -29.69 -9.28
N ARG A 81 16.00 -28.65 -9.74
CA ARG A 81 15.44 -27.31 -9.94
C ARG A 81 15.43 -26.99 -11.42
N ASP A 82 14.30 -26.54 -11.97
CA ASP A 82 14.16 -26.16 -13.36
C ASP A 82 13.07 -25.09 -13.52
N TRP A 83 12.93 -24.58 -14.73
CA TRP A 83 11.90 -23.64 -15.13
C TRP A 83 10.56 -24.35 -15.34
N ASP A 84 9.58 -23.97 -14.57
CA ASP A 84 8.21 -24.46 -14.73
C ASP A 84 7.52 -23.72 -15.90
N LYS A 85 7.15 -24.46 -16.93
CA LYS A 85 6.52 -23.91 -18.14
C LYS A 85 5.06 -23.47 -17.91
N GLU A 86 4.39 -23.99 -16.88
CA GLU A 86 3.00 -23.66 -16.58
C GLU A 86 2.90 -22.38 -15.76
N THR A 87 3.73 -22.25 -14.73
CA THR A 87 3.74 -21.08 -13.84
C THR A 87 4.67 -19.96 -14.32
N HIS A 88 5.54 -20.23 -15.34
CA HIS A 88 6.58 -19.31 -15.81
C HIS A 88 7.53 -18.84 -14.70
N LYS A 89 7.88 -19.73 -13.77
CA LYS A 89 8.80 -19.48 -12.66
C LYS A 89 9.79 -20.63 -12.50
N GLU A 90 10.91 -20.36 -11.86
CA GLU A 90 11.77 -21.45 -11.36
C GLU A 90 11.08 -22.15 -10.17
N ARG A 91 11.08 -23.48 -10.19
CA ARG A 91 10.62 -24.29 -9.06
C ARG A 91 11.53 -25.49 -8.83
N GLU A 92 11.40 -26.06 -7.65
CA GLU A 92 12.03 -27.28 -7.23
C GLU A 92 11.05 -28.45 -7.41
N PHE A 93 11.51 -29.48 -8.10
CA PHE A 93 10.73 -30.68 -8.43
C PHE A 93 11.17 -31.85 -7.55
N GLY A 94 10.25 -32.78 -7.33
CA GLY A 94 10.49 -34.00 -6.54
C GLY A 94 9.19 -34.62 -6.04
N ASP A 95 9.30 -35.36 -4.94
CA ASP A 95 8.15 -36.02 -4.30
C ASP A 95 7.45 -35.05 -3.32
N GLU A 96 6.28 -34.55 -3.71
CA GLU A 96 5.49 -33.60 -2.91
C GLU A 96 4.69 -34.28 -1.77
N SER A 97 4.76 -35.61 -1.62
CA SER A 97 4.09 -36.33 -0.52
C SER A 97 4.59 -35.95 0.89
N TRP A 98 5.72 -35.22 0.97
CA TRP A 98 6.22 -34.66 2.21
C TRP A 98 5.18 -33.73 2.90
N ALA A 99 4.36 -33.03 2.12
CA ALA A 99 3.35 -32.11 2.66
C ALA A 99 2.26 -32.90 3.39
N ASP A 100 1.77 -34.00 2.81
CA ASP A 100 0.78 -34.86 3.45
C ASP A 100 1.33 -35.49 4.74
N GLU A 101 2.61 -35.93 4.74
CA GLU A 101 3.26 -36.46 5.95
C GLU A 101 3.37 -35.39 7.02
N MET A 102 3.73 -34.16 6.66
CA MET A 102 3.88 -33.06 7.58
C MET A 102 2.54 -32.64 8.20
N ASP A 103 1.48 -32.56 7.37
CA ASP A 103 0.11 -32.33 7.85
C ASP A 103 -0.34 -33.40 8.85
N ALA A 104 -0.05 -34.68 8.57
CA ALA A 104 -0.35 -35.77 9.47
C ALA A 104 0.41 -35.65 10.81
N PHE A 105 1.66 -35.17 10.80
CA PHE A 105 2.42 -34.95 12.04
C PHE A 105 1.89 -33.75 12.83
N PHE A 106 1.48 -32.66 12.18
CA PHE A 106 0.82 -31.55 12.87
C PHE A 106 -0.46 -31.99 13.55
N MET A 107 -1.31 -32.77 12.89
CA MET A 107 -2.52 -33.33 13.51
C MET A 107 -2.19 -34.18 14.76
N LYS A 108 -1.13 -34.99 14.72
CA LYS A 108 -0.72 -35.81 15.89
C LYS A 108 -0.14 -34.94 17.00
N ALA A 109 0.61 -33.89 16.69
CA ALA A 109 1.11 -32.91 17.68
C ALA A 109 -0.05 -32.19 18.36
N ARG A 110 -1.06 -31.75 17.59
CA ARG A 110 -2.31 -31.17 18.12
C ARG A 110 -3.04 -32.16 19.06
N HIS A 111 -3.16 -33.39 18.64
CA HIS A 111 -3.81 -34.43 19.48
C HIS A 111 -3.06 -34.67 20.80
N ALA A 112 -1.73 -34.61 20.81
CA ALA A 112 -0.95 -34.64 22.05
C ALA A 112 -1.29 -33.45 22.96
N CYS A 113 -1.46 -32.26 22.41
CA CYS A 113 -1.95 -31.08 23.13
C CYS A 113 -3.34 -31.33 23.76
N GLU A 114 -4.28 -31.87 22.99
CA GLU A 114 -5.64 -32.17 23.42
C GLU A 114 -5.66 -33.21 24.57
N LYS A 115 -4.78 -34.22 24.48
CA LYS A 115 -4.54 -35.20 25.55
C LYS A 115 -3.75 -34.64 26.74
N LYS A 116 -3.36 -33.37 26.73
CA LYS A 116 -2.55 -32.69 27.75
C LYS A 116 -1.13 -33.23 27.89
N ASP A 117 -0.63 -33.97 26.91
CA ASP A 117 0.79 -34.33 26.84
C ASP A 117 1.59 -33.20 26.21
N TYR A 118 1.65 -32.09 26.94
CA TYR A 118 2.30 -30.87 26.47
C TYR A 118 3.80 -31.05 26.20
N GLY A 119 4.46 -31.96 26.96
CA GLY A 119 5.89 -32.25 26.77
C GLY A 119 6.20 -32.89 25.43
N LEU A 120 5.36 -33.83 24.99
CA LEU A 120 5.42 -34.46 23.69
C LEU A 120 5.08 -33.47 22.58
N ALA A 121 3.99 -32.72 22.74
CA ALA A 121 3.51 -31.75 21.78
C ALA A 121 4.57 -30.69 21.46
N VAL A 122 5.17 -30.09 22.50
CA VAL A 122 6.21 -29.05 22.31
C VAL A 122 7.38 -29.59 21.52
N LYS A 123 7.91 -30.77 21.87
CA LYS A 123 9.03 -31.37 21.14
C LYS A 123 8.69 -31.68 19.68
N ALA A 124 7.46 -32.15 19.42
CA ALA A 124 6.96 -32.42 18.08
C ALA A 124 6.92 -31.14 17.26
N TYR A 125 6.31 -30.07 17.77
CA TYR A 125 6.22 -28.78 17.10
C TYR A 125 7.60 -28.15 16.85
N GLU A 126 8.53 -28.23 17.81
CA GLU A 126 9.88 -27.71 17.63
C GLU A 126 10.59 -28.33 16.44
N ILE A 127 10.45 -29.64 16.23
CA ILE A 127 11.05 -30.34 15.08
C ILE A 127 10.30 -29.95 13.81
N LEU A 128 8.96 -29.98 13.81
CA LEU A 128 8.16 -29.64 12.61
C LEU A 128 8.42 -28.22 12.15
N PHE A 129 8.43 -27.24 13.04
CA PHE A 129 8.76 -25.85 12.67
C PHE A 129 10.21 -25.69 12.22
N SER A 130 11.15 -26.50 12.69
CA SER A 130 12.54 -26.43 12.23
C SER A 130 12.68 -26.84 10.75
N ILE A 131 11.78 -27.69 10.25
CA ILE A 131 11.77 -28.12 8.84
C ILE A 131 11.55 -26.93 7.90
N PHE A 132 10.71 -25.94 8.27
CA PHE A 132 10.50 -24.75 7.43
C PHE A 132 11.75 -23.92 7.25
N TRP A 133 12.59 -23.78 8.28
CA TRP A 133 13.86 -23.04 8.13
C TRP A 133 14.84 -23.80 7.23
N MET A 134 14.86 -25.12 7.33
CA MET A 134 15.67 -25.97 6.46
C MET A 134 15.17 -25.92 5.03
N ALA A 135 13.85 -25.89 4.84
CA ALA A 135 13.22 -25.81 3.53
C ALA A 135 13.38 -24.45 2.83
N ASP A 136 13.79 -23.40 3.55
CA ASP A 136 14.18 -22.13 2.91
C ASP A 136 15.47 -22.26 2.09
N GLU A 137 16.29 -23.25 2.40
CA GLU A 137 17.47 -23.61 1.60
C GLU A 137 17.09 -24.55 0.44
N PRO A 138 17.67 -24.34 -0.77
CA PRO A 138 17.39 -25.19 -1.91
C PRO A 138 17.91 -26.63 -1.70
N GLY A 139 17.21 -27.61 -2.25
CA GLY A 139 17.68 -29.00 -2.29
C GLY A 139 17.16 -29.91 -1.18
N HIS A 140 16.26 -29.42 -0.33
CA HIS A 140 15.66 -30.22 0.75
C HIS A 140 14.25 -30.68 0.41
N LEU A 141 13.38 -29.77 -0.06
CA LEU A 141 11.99 -30.05 -0.40
C LEU A 141 11.64 -29.50 -1.78
N PRO A 142 10.90 -30.25 -2.61
CA PRO A 142 10.33 -29.74 -3.84
C PRO A 142 9.26 -28.70 -3.50
N ARG A 143 9.32 -27.52 -4.15
CA ARG A 143 8.36 -26.44 -3.95
C ARG A 143 8.24 -25.53 -5.16
N GLY A 144 7.01 -25.21 -5.52
CA GLY A 144 6.71 -24.17 -6.52
C GLY A 144 6.30 -22.83 -5.92
N CYS A 145 6.04 -22.83 -4.60
CA CYS A 145 5.65 -21.70 -3.75
C CYS A 145 6.34 -21.83 -2.40
N SER A 146 5.90 -21.10 -1.37
CA SER A 146 6.41 -21.31 -0.02
C SER A 146 5.97 -22.67 0.53
N CYS A 147 6.76 -23.26 1.44
CA CYS A 147 6.38 -24.53 2.08
C CYS A 147 5.05 -24.44 2.82
N GLU A 148 4.75 -23.27 3.39
CA GLU A 148 3.50 -23.02 4.11
C GLU A 148 2.27 -23.12 3.20
N GLU A 149 2.41 -22.75 1.92
CA GLU A 149 1.32 -22.82 0.94
C GLU A 149 1.05 -24.24 0.45
N MET A 150 2.01 -25.16 0.64
CA MET A 150 1.85 -26.57 0.29
C MET A 150 1.01 -27.35 1.32
N LEU A 151 0.86 -26.84 2.54
CA LEU A 151 0.17 -27.53 3.63
C LEU A 151 -1.32 -27.19 3.65
N VAL A 152 -2.12 -28.18 4.03
CA VAL A 152 -3.55 -28.04 4.35
C VAL A 152 -3.74 -27.50 5.76
N THR A 153 -2.83 -27.83 6.64
CA THR A 153 -2.83 -27.42 8.05
C THR A 153 -2.72 -25.91 8.20
N GLY A 154 -3.59 -25.32 9.02
CA GLY A 154 -3.52 -23.90 9.38
C GLY A 154 -2.39 -23.64 10.38
N LEU A 155 -1.25 -23.15 9.91
CA LEU A 155 -0.07 -22.93 10.77
C LEU A 155 -0.31 -21.98 11.92
N GLU A 156 -1.22 -21.02 11.77
CA GLU A 156 -1.61 -20.11 12.87
C GLU A 156 -2.23 -20.85 14.05
N GLU A 157 -3.10 -21.82 13.75
CA GLU A 157 -3.73 -22.65 14.77
C GLU A 157 -2.69 -23.55 15.46
N GLU A 158 -1.78 -24.14 14.68
CA GLU A 158 -0.71 -24.98 15.22
C GLU A 158 0.28 -24.16 16.06
N GLY A 159 0.62 -22.95 15.59
CA GLY A 159 1.46 -22.00 16.34
C GLY A 159 0.84 -21.62 17.69
N LEU A 160 -0.47 -21.40 17.75
CA LEU A 160 -1.19 -21.12 18.99
C LEU A 160 -1.20 -22.34 19.93
N CYS A 161 -1.45 -23.56 19.40
CA CYS A 161 -1.37 -24.80 20.16
C CYS A 161 0.03 -25.03 20.75
N PHE A 162 1.06 -24.81 19.94
CA PHE A 162 2.45 -24.88 20.39
C PHE A 162 2.75 -23.89 21.51
N LEU A 163 2.39 -22.61 21.30
CA LEU A 163 2.60 -21.53 22.27
C LEU A 163 1.92 -21.87 23.61
N LYS A 164 0.66 -22.28 23.58
CA LYS A 164 -0.11 -22.71 24.75
C LYS A 164 0.57 -23.87 25.48
N ALA A 165 0.94 -24.94 24.77
CA ALA A 165 1.60 -26.09 25.35
C ALA A 165 2.93 -25.71 26.02
N ALA A 166 3.74 -24.90 25.35
CA ALA A 166 5.03 -24.46 25.87
C ALA A 166 4.90 -23.56 27.11
N LEU A 167 3.89 -22.70 27.16
CA LEU A 167 3.63 -21.85 28.33
C LEU A 167 3.13 -22.64 29.52
N ILE A 168 2.29 -23.68 29.30
CA ILE A 168 1.78 -24.56 30.40
C ILE A 168 2.93 -25.31 31.07
N LEU A 169 3.94 -25.72 30.32
CA LEU A 169 5.13 -26.41 30.87
C LEU A 169 6.00 -25.53 31.77
N LYS A 170 5.87 -24.20 31.66
CA LYS A 170 6.66 -23.27 32.46
C LYS A 170 5.97 -22.89 33.76
N LYS A 171 6.76 -22.60 34.79
CA LYS A 171 6.25 -21.97 36.00
C LYS A 171 5.58 -20.64 35.68
N VAL A 172 4.51 -20.35 36.41
CA VAL A 172 3.68 -19.15 36.16
C VAL A 172 4.48 -17.87 36.09
N ASP A 173 5.45 -17.70 36.98
CA ASP A 173 6.33 -16.52 37.07
C ASP A 173 7.27 -16.35 35.87
N LYS A 174 7.51 -17.41 35.08
CA LYS A 174 8.39 -17.44 33.90
C LYS A 174 7.64 -17.48 32.56
N ARG A 175 6.32 -17.55 32.56
CA ARG A 175 5.52 -17.69 31.33
C ARG A 175 5.67 -16.49 30.38
N HIS A 176 5.78 -15.27 30.89
CA HIS A 176 5.95 -14.05 30.09
C HIS A 176 7.31 -14.02 29.35
N GLU A 177 8.40 -14.46 29.99
CA GLU A 177 9.72 -14.57 29.35
C GLU A 177 9.67 -15.62 28.22
N ASN A 178 9.09 -16.77 28.50
CA ASN A 178 8.94 -17.85 27.53
C ASN A 178 8.00 -17.45 26.37
N PHE A 179 6.93 -16.71 26.66
CA PHE A 179 6.06 -16.13 25.64
C PHE A 179 6.86 -15.27 24.66
N HIS A 180 7.66 -14.34 25.17
CA HIS A 180 8.49 -13.48 24.35
C HIS A 180 9.50 -14.28 23.51
N GLU A 181 10.17 -15.26 24.10
CA GLU A 181 11.12 -16.13 23.42
C GLU A 181 10.47 -16.87 22.24
N ILE A 182 9.32 -17.49 22.48
CA ILE A 182 8.59 -18.25 21.46
C ILE A 182 8.09 -17.32 20.35
N VAL A 183 7.42 -16.22 20.71
CA VAL A 183 6.89 -15.27 19.71
C VAL A 183 8.03 -14.69 18.88
N SER A 184 9.17 -14.38 19.48
CA SER A 184 10.34 -13.88 18.75
C SER A 184 10.90 -14.91 17.79
N LYS A 185 11.04 -16.17 18.21
CA LYS A 185 11.65 -17.25 17.43
C LYS A 185 10.72 -17.77 16.33
N TYR A 186 9.43 -17.96 16.66
CA TYR A 186 8.47 -18.65 15.78
C TYR A 186 7.46 -17.69 15.13
N ARG A 187 7.73 -16.37 15.13
CA ARG A 187 6.84 -15.31 14.57
C ARG A 187 6.32 -15.61 13.17
N ARG A 188 7.11 -16.29 12.34
CA ARG A 188 6.74 -16.67 10.97
C ARG A 188 5.48 -17.54 10.94
N PHE A 189 5.34 -18.44 11.89
CA PHE A 189 4.23 -19.39 11.95
C PHE A 189 3.04 -18.87 12.75
N LEU A 190 3.24 -17.77 13.46
CA LEU A 190 2.16 -17.08 14.17
C LEU A 190 1.46 -16.04 13.29
N LEU A 191 1.92 -15.82 12.06
CA LEU A 191 1.55 -14.97 10.92
C LEU A 191 1.00 -13.56 11.27
N THR A 192 0.21 -13.42 12.33
CA THR A 192 -0.36 -12.18 12.84
C THR A 192 0.11 -11.95 14.27
N PRO A 193 -0.02 -10.73 14.81
CA PRO A 193 0.19 -10.55 16.25
C PRO A 193 -0.67 -11.55 17.01
N VAL A 194 -0.04 -12.28 17.94
CA VAL A 194 -0.73 -13.30 18.73
C VAL A 194 -1.96 -12.69 19.39
N ASP A 195 -3.11 -13.34 19.22
CA ASP A 195 -4.32 -13.00 19.94
C ASP A 195 -4.17 -13.41 21.42
N ILE A 196 -3.65 -12.45 22.21
CA ILE A 196 -3.36 -12.67 23.63
C ILE A 196 -4.64 -12.91 24.44
N GLU A 197 -5.80 -12.37 24.01
CA GLU A 197 -7.08 -12.60 24.66
C GLU A 197 -7.47 -14.06 24.54
N LYS A 198 -7.51 -14.58 23.32
CA LYS A 198 -7.77 -16.00 23.07
C LYS A 198 -6.79 -16.91 23.81
N LEU A 199 -5.50 -16.55 23.80
CA LEU A 199 -4.47 -17.33 24.49
C LEU A 199 -4.74 -17.43 25.99
N VAL A 200 -4.98 -16.31 26.69
CA VAL A 200 -5.18 -16.33 28.15
C VAL A 200 -6.48 -17.01 28.56
N ASP A 201 -7.52 -16.93 27.75
CA ASP A 201 -8.79 -17.61 27.98
C ASP A 201 -8.65 -19.14 27.82
N GLU A 202 -7.88 -19.59 26.82
CA GLU A 202 -7.62 -21.02 26.60
C GLU A 202 -6.64 -21.64 27.61
N MET A 203 -5.80 -20.83 28.26
CA MET A 203 -4.80 -21.33 29.22
C MET A 203 -5.38 -21.72 30.59
N ALA A 204 -6.68 -21.52 30.84
CA ALA A 204 -7.33 -21.79 32.11
C ALA A 204 -6.58 -21.17 33.31
N PHE A 205 -6.08 -19.95 33.16
CA PHE A 205 -5.52 -19.17 34.26
C PHE A 205 -6.56 -18.89 35.34
N THR A 206 -6.14 -18.85 36.60
CA THR A 206 -6.91 -18.12 37.61
C THR A 206 -6.87 -16.64 37.31
N GLU A 207 -7.85 -15.84 37.76
CA GLU A 207 -7.87 -14.42 37.53
C GLU A 207 -6.56 -13.73 37.96
N ASN A 208 -6.01 -14.09 39.11
CA ASN A 208 -4.74 -13.55 39.60
C ASN A 208 -3.54 -13.96 38.72
N GLU A 209 -3.54 -15.15 38.14
CA GLU A 209 -2.48 -15.57 37.23
C GLU A 209 -2.58 -14.83 35.90
N LYS A 210 -3.81 -14.64 35.39
CA LYS A 210 -4.10 -13.87 34.16
C LYS A 210 -3.60 -12.44 34.33
N GLU A 211 -4.03 -11.77 35.39
CA GLU A 211 -3.62 -10.39 35.68
C GLU A 211 -2.09 -10.27 35.84
N SER A 212 -1.47 -11.17 36.62
CA SER A 212 -0.02 -11.17 36.82
C SER A 212 0.75 -11.39 35.50
N PHE A 213 0.27 -12.27 34.64
CA PHE A 213 0.87 -12.52 33.33
C PHE A 213 0.78 -11.30 32.43
N LEU A 214 -0.41 -10.70 32.31
CA LEU A 214 -0.66 -9.51 31.50
C LEU A 214 0.16 -8.31 31.98
N LEU A 215 0.22 -8.06 33.30
CA LEU A 215 1.04 -6.98 33.86
C LEU A 215 2.53 -7.14 33.53
N LYS A 216 3.07 -8.35 33.55
CA LYS A 216 4.45 -8.62 33.18
C LYS A 216 4.70 -8.43 31.68
N ILE A 217 3.75 -8.78 30.82
CA ILE A 217 3.77 -8.49 29.39
C ILE A 217 3.80 -6.98 29.15
N ILE A 218 2.94 -6.22 29.86
CA ILE A 218 2.90 -4.76 29.78
C ILE A 218 4.24 -4.16 30.21
N GLU A 219 4.79 -4.59 31.37
CA GLU A 219 6.07 -4.10 31.86
C GLU A 219 7.20 -4.36 30.85
N MET A 220 7.27 -5.59 30.35
CA MET A 220 8.29 -6.00 29.38
C MET A 220 8.20 -5.18 28.09
N TYR A 221 7.04 -5.12 27.44
CA TYR A 221 6.90 -4.49 26.14
C TYR A 221 6.86 -2.97 26.18
N SER A 222 6.48 -2.37 27.31
CA SER A 222 6.57 -0.92 27.51
C SER A 222 8.02 -0.41 27.53
N SER A 223 9.00 -1.28 27.81
CA SER A 223 10.41 -0.94 27.89
C SER A 223 11.18 -1.12 26.56
N PHE A 224 10.56 -1.73 25.54
CA PHE A 224 11.23 -2.01 24.28
C PHE A 224 11.43 -0.74 23.43
N PRO A 225 12.53 -0.66 22.63
CA PRO A 225 12.74 0.43 21.69
C PRO A 225 11.66 0.46 20.61
N THR A 226 11.02 1.60 20.44
CA THR A 226 9.88 1.78 19.53
C THR A 226 10.26 2.02 18.08
N ASP A 227 11.53 2.27 17.79
CA ASP A 227 12.09 2.43 16.44
C ASP A 227 12.29 1.10 15.69
N ASN A 228 12.21 -0.03 16.42
CA ASN A 228 12.33 -1.34 15.83
C ASN A 228 11.02 -1.74 15.10
N HIS A 229 11.13 -1.94 13.77
CA HIS A 229 10.00 -2.33 12.92
C HIS A 229 9.31 -3.64 13.38
N HIS A 230 10.10 -4.64 13.82
CA HIS A 230 9.55 -5.90 14.33
C HIS A 230 8.76 -5.72 15.63
N TYR A 231 9.21 -4.82 16.50
CA TYR A 231 8.47 -4.48 17.71
C TYR A 231 7.08 -3.94 17.35
N ARG A 232 7.02 -2.98 16.45
CA ARG A 232 5.75 -2.35 16.03
C ARG A 232 4.77 -3.35 15.44
N LEU A 233 5.24 -4.28 14.62
CA LEU A 233 4.37 -5.25 13.96
C LEU A 233 3.85 -6.35 14.88
N TYR A 234 4.68 -6.86 15.77
CA TYR A 234 4.38 -8.10 16.50
C TYR A 234 4.08 -7.89 17.98
N PHE A 235 4.76 -6.98 18.64
CA PHE A 235 4.67 -6.84 20.10
C PHE A 235 3.81 -5.67 20.55
N GLN A 236 3.77 -4.60 19.80
CA GLN A 236 2.98 -3.42 20.14
C GLN A 236 1.47 -3.70 20.17
N PRO A 237 0.87 -4.43 19.20
CA PRO A 237 -0.54 -4.82 19.29
C PRO A 237 -0.83 -5.72 20.50
N ILE A 238 0.11 -6.61 20.87
CA ILE A 238 0.00 -7.46 22.08
C ILE A 238 -0.01 -6.57 23.33
N LEU A 239 0.87 -5.55 23.39
CA LEU A 239 0.91 -4.60 24.49
C LEU A 239 -0.43 -3.86 24.65
N PHE A 240 -0.97 -3.32 23.56
CA PHE A 240 -2.22 -2.56 23.62
C PHE A 240 -3.40 -3.44 24.04
N LYS A 241 -3.46 -4.66 23.51
CA LYS A 241 -4.48 -5.64 23.93
C LYS A 241 -4.32 -6.06 25.39
N ALA A 242 -3.09 -6.23 25.88
CA ALA A 242 -2.83 -6.53 27.29
C ALA A 242 -3.26 -5.37 28.22
N LEU A 243 -3.02 -4.10 27.81
CA LEU A 243 -3.50 -2.93 28.55
C LEU A 243 -5.04 -2.92 28.64
N LEU A 244 -5.72 -3.17 27.51
CA LEU A 244 -7.18 -3.24 27.47
C LEU A 244 -7.75 -4.37 28.32
N LEU A 245 -7.15 -5.54 28.31
CA LEU A 245 -7.59 -6.69 29.11
C LEU A 245 -7.37 -6.51 30.62
N THR A 246 -6.38 -5.70 31.01
CA THR A 246 -6.03 -5.50 32.42
C THR A 246 -6.80 -4.34 33.06
N GLY A 247 -6.85 -3.18 32.42
CA GLY A 247 -7.45 -1.98 32.98
C GLY A 247 -8.37 -1.23 32.02
N GLY A 248 -8.77 -1.85 30.91
CA GLY A 248 -9.67 -1.26 29.93
C GLY A 248 -9.07 -0.03 29.23
N VAL A 249 -9.97 0.78 28.70
CA VAL A 249 -9.63 2.01 27.96
C VAL A 249 -8.85 3.01 28.82
N GLU A 250 -9.12 3.09 30.13
CA GLU A 250 -8.42 4.00 31.03
C GLU A 250 -6.93 3.67 31.15
N MET A 251 -6.56 2.38 31.23
CA MET A 251 -5.15 1.99 31.29
C MET A 251 -4.42 2.26 29.97
N LEU A 252 -5.09 2.07 28.84
CA LEU A 252 -4.56 2.43 27.51
C LEU A 252 -4.39 3.96 27.40
N LYS A 253 -5.34 4.75 27.92
CA LYS A 253 -5.28 6.22 27.97
C LYS A 253 -4.08 6.70 28.79
N ASP A 254 -3.91 6.19 30.00
CA ASP A 254 -2.76 6.52 30.84
C ASP A 254 -1.43 6.18 30.17
N PHE A 255 -1.37 5.03 29.50
CA PHE A 255 -0.21 4.63 28.74
C PHE A 255 0.06 5.58 27.55
N ALA A 256 -0.95 5.91 26.74
CA ALA A 256 -0.85 6.81 25.60
C ALA A 256 -0.37 8.21 26.03
N PHE A 257 -0.92 8.75 27.12
CA PHE A 257 -0.57 10.07 27.62
C PHE A 257 0.87 10.12 28.17
N LYS A 258 1.32 9.04 28.80
CA LYS A 258 2.68 8.95 29.35
C LYS A 258 3.75 8.64 28.32
N ASN A 259 3.43 7.77 27.35
CA ASN A 259 4.41 7.17 26.44
C ASN A 259 4.18 7.55 24.95
N GLY A 260 3.11 8.25 24.61
CA GLY A 260 2.71 8.52 23.23
C GLY A 260 3.71 9.32 22.40
N GLY A 261 4.62 10.07 23.04
CA GLY A 261 5.73 10.71 22.33
C GLY A 261 6.65 9.71 21.64
N ASN A 262 6.88 8.55 22.26
CA ASN A 262 7.68 7.46 21.73
C ASN A 262 6.83 6.34 21.10
N ASN A 263 5.56 6.22 21.49
CA ASN A 263 4.57 5.26 21.02
C ASN A 263 3.33 5.95 20.47
N PRO A 264 3.42 6.68 19.36
CA PRO A 264 2.28 7.44 18.82
C PRO A 264 1.08 6.55 18.45
N GLU A 265 1.32 5.28 18.10
CA GLU A 265 0.30 4.29 17.81
C GLU A 265 -0.64 4.02 19.00
N ALA A 266 -0.21 4.31 20.23
CA ALA A 266 -1.08 4.20 21.40
C ALA A 266 -2.26 5.18 21.36
N PHE A 267 -2.07 6.37 20.76
CA PHE A 267 -3.18 7.29 20.51
C PHE A 267 -4.12 6.81 19.42
N GLU A 268 -3.59 6.18 18.36
CA GLU A 268 -4.41 5.60 17.29
C GLU A 268 -5.33 4.51 17.85
N GLU A 269 -4.77 3.60 18.65
CA GLU A 269 -5.54 2.54 19.31
C GLU A 269 -6.55 3.09 20.31
N LEU A 270 -6.16 4.07 21.14
CA LEU A 270 -7.05 4.72 22.10
C LEU A 270 -8.26 5.36 21.40
N ILE A 271 -8.01 6.13 20.33
CA ILE A 271 -9.06 6.76 19.52
C ILE A 271 -9.98 5.69 18.93
N SER A 272 -9.41 4.60 18.40
CA SER A 272 -10.17 3.48 17.84
C SER A 272 -11.10 2.83 18.87
N GLU A 273 -10.60 2.55 20.06
CA GLU A 273 -11.40 1.93 21.14
C GLU A 273 -12.49 2.88 21.66
N LEU A 274 -12.20 4.17 21.81
CA LEU A 274 -13.19 5.19 22.20
C LEU A 274 -14.28 5.34 21.13
N LYS A 275 -13.93 5.30 19.85
CA LYS A 275 -14.93 5.27 18.74
C LYS A 275 -15.82 4.03 18.82
N LYS A 276 -15.24 2.84 19.03
CA LYS A 276 -16.02 1.58 19.16
C LYS A 276 -17.01 1.63 20.32
N SER A 277 -16.67 2.32 21.40
CA SER A 277 -17.58 2.52 22.54
C SER A 277 -18.61 3.65 22.33
N GLY A 278 -18.52 4.41 21.25
CA GLY A 278 -19.39 5.55 20.94
C GLY A 278 -19.03 6.83 21.70
N ASP A 279 -17.88 6.87 22.38
CA ASP A 279 -17.42 8.07 23.10
C ASP A 279 -16.58 8.98 22.19
N GLU A 280 -17.26 9.64 21.26
CA GLU A 280 -16.60 10.54 20.29
C GLU A 280 -15.96 11.77 20.95
N TRP A 281 -16.49 12.21 22.10
CA TRP A 281 -15.92 13.34 22.81
C TRP A 281 -14.54 13.01 23.39
N SER A 282 -14.44 11.90 24.12
CA SER A 282 -13.15 11.45 24.66
C SER A 282 -12.16 11.08 23.56
N ALA A 283 -12.63 10.53 22.43
CA ALA A 283 -11.79 10.26 21.26
C ALA A 283 -11.20 11.56 20.67
N LEU A 284 -12.00 12.63 20.56
CA LEU A 284 -11.53 13.93 20.09
C LEU A 284 -10.53 14.57 21.08
N GLU A 285 -10.78 14.46 22.38
CA GLU A 285 -9.85 14.94 23.42
C GLU A 285 -8.53 14.18 23.37
N ALA A 286 -8.57 12.86 23.22
CA ALA A 286 -7.39 12.01 23.04
C ALA A 286 -6.61 12.40 21.77
N ALA A 287 -7.30 12.65 20.65
CA ALA A 287 -6.67 13.10 19.42
C ALA A 287 -5.94 14.44 19.59
N ARG A 288 -6.57 15.45 20.20
CA ARG A 288 -5.94 16.74 20.46
C ARG A 288 -4.74 16.62 21.41
N THR A 289 -4.87 15.79 22.44
CA THR A 289 -3.77 15.49 23.36
C THR A 289 -2.62 14.82 22.63
N GLY A 290 -2.91 13.86 21.74
CA GLY A 290 -1.93 13.20 20.90
C GLY A 290 -1.17 14.18 20.00
N LEU A 291 -1.86 15.14 19.37
CA LEU A 291 -1.21 16.19 18.57
C LEU A 291 -0.27 17.09 19.42
N ASN A 292 -0.53 17.25 20.70
CA ASN A 292 0.34 18.01 21.59
C ASN A 292 1.58 17.23 22.06
N ILE A 293 1.46 15.91 22.19
CA ILE A 293 2.50 15.02 22.74
C ILE A 293 3.41 14.46 21.65
N ILE A 294 2.84 14.03 20.52
CA ILE A 294 3.58 13.41 19.41
C ILE A 294 4.45 14.47 18.72
N PRO A 295 5.74 14.20 18.49
CA PRO A 295 6.64 15.15 17.83
C PRO A 295 6.14 15.62 16.47
N LYS A 296 6.33 16.92 16.16
CA LYS A 296 6.05 17.48 14.84
C LYS A 296 6.92 16.77 13.79
N GLY A 297 6.35 16.42 12.65
CA GLY A 297 7.02 15.65 11.60
C GLY A 297 6.85 14.12 11.71
N SER A 298 6.26 13.60 12.79
CA SER A 298 5.85 12.21 12.85
C SER A 298 4.66 11.97 11.90
N ARG A 299 4.79 10.98 11.00
CA ARG A 299 3.70 10.57 10.10
C ARG A 299 2.43 10.11 10.83
N ARG A 300 2.57 9.66 12.08
CA ARG A 300 1.43 9.20 12.89
C ARG A 300 0.49 10.33 13.30
N ARG A 301 0.99 11.58 13.34
CA ARG A 301 0.14 12.76 13.53
C ARG A 301 -0.89 12.94 12.42
N GLU A 302 -0.58 12.52 11.19
CA GLU A 302 -1.49 12.56 10.04
C GLU A 302 -2.81 11.84 10.35
N TYR A 303 -2.75 10.58 10.81
CA TYR A 303 -3.93 9.79 11.16
C TYR A 303 -4.81 10.49 12.21
N ILE A 304 -4.18 11.02 13.27
CA ILE A 304 -4.87 11.73 14.36
C ILE A 304 -5.51 13.03 13.84
N ALA A 305 -4.80 13.76 13.00
CA ALA A 305 -5.28 15.00 12.41
C ALA A 305 -6.45 14.76 11.44
N GLU A 306 -6.37 13.71 10.62
CA GLU A 306 -7.45 13.30 9.73
C GLU A 306 -8.71 12.90 10.52
N TYR A 307 -8.55 12.22 11.67
CA TYR A 307 -9.67 11.91 12.56
C TYR A 307 -10.36 13.19 13.07
N ILE A 308 -9.60 14.22 13.47
CA ILE A 308 -10.14 15.52 13.89
C ILE A 308 -10.92 16.16 12.74
N ALA A 309 -10.37 16.15 11.52
CA ALA A 309 -11.03 16.71 10.34
C ALA A 309 -12.33 15.95 10.00
N GLU A 310 -12.31 14.62 10.07
CA GLU A 310 -13.48 13.76 9.85
C GLU A 310 -14.58 14.06 10.88
N THR A 311 -14.22 14.13 12.16
CA THR A 311 -15.15 14.49 13.23
C THR A 311 -15.75 15.88 12.99
N GLY A 312 -14.94 16.84 12.53
CA GLY A 312 -15.40 18.17 12.15
C GLY A 312 -16.43 18.15 11.01
N ARG A 313 -16.21 17.31 9.98
CA ARG A 313 -17.17 17.15 8.86
C ARG A 313 -18.48 16.52 9.36
N ASN A 314 -18.39 15.46 10.16
CA ASN A 314 -19.56 14.74 10.71
C ASN A 314 -20.41 15.61 11.63
N THR A 315 -19.78 16.53 12.36
CA THR A 315 -20.45 17.46 13.27
C THR A 315 -20.77 18.83 12.64
N ALA A 316 -20.51 19.00 11.34
CA ALA A 316 -20.63 20.26 10.63
C ALA A 316 -19.92 21.45 11.33
N ASN A 317 -18.72 21.19 11.86
CA ASN A 317 -17.88 22.16 12.57
C ASN A 317 -16.67 22.58 11.70
N PRO A 318 -16.75 23.71 10.96
CA PRO A 318 -15.68 24.13 10.03
C PRO A 318 -14.34 24.41 10.71
N SER A 319 -14.37 24.93 11.96
CA SER A 319 -13.15 25.21 12.72
C SER A 319 -12.38 23.93 13.05
N LEU A 320 -13.10 22.85 13.37
CA LEU A 320 -12.52 21.56 13.66
C LEU A 320 -11.97 20.90 12.39
N VAL A 321 -12.68 21.05 11.26
CA VAL A 321 -12.17 20.59 9.94
C VAL A 321 -10.86 21.30 9.62
N LEU A 322 -10.80 22.62 9.78
CA LEU A 322 -9.59 23.40 9.50
C LEU A 322 -8.43 23.01 10.43
N GLU A 323 -8.70 22.80 11.73
CA GLU A 323 -7.72 22.32 12.71
C GLU A 323 -7.09 21.01 12.23
N GLY A 324 -7.93 20.01 11.89
CA GLY A 324 -7.46 18.70 11.47
C GLY A 324 -6.72 18.73 10.13
N VAL A 325 -7.25 19.41 9.12
CA VAL A 325 -6.62 19.48 7.79
C VAL A 325 -5.27 20.22 7.85
N ARG A 326 -5.17 21.27 8.65
CA ARG A 326 -3.91 21.99 8.89
C ARG A 326 -2.84 21.08 9.49
N GLU A 327 -3.18 20.39 10.57
CA GLU A 327 -2.26 19.48 11.25
C GLU A 327 -1.88 18.28 10.37
N ALA A 328 -2.80 17.76 9.54
CA ALA A 328 -2.52 16.71 8.57
C ALA A 328 -1.47 17.16 7.54
N PHE A 329 -1.65 18.36 6.96
CA PHE A 329 -0.69 18.93 6.03
C PHE A 329 0.71 19.08 6.65
N TYR A 330 0.83 19.66 7.85
CA TYR A 330 2.14 19.83 8.50
C TYR A 330 2.73 18.53 9.06
N SER A 331 1.94 17.48 9.21
CA SER A 331 2.43 16.15 9.60
C SER A 331 2.99 15.37 8.44
N ARG A 332 2.33 15.47 7.27
CA ARG A 332 2.78 14.88 6.00
C ARG A 332 2.45 15.83 4.86
N MET A 333 3.47 16.54 4.43
CA MET A 333 3.32 17.45 3.29
C MET A 333 3.08 16.65 2.03
N SER A 334 1.87 16.78 1.48
CA SER A 334 1.45 16.16 0.23
C SER A 334 0.53 17.12 -0.52
N ILE A 335 0.37 16.87 -1.82
CA ILE A 335 -0.53 17.71 -2.62
C ILE A 335 -1.99 17.49 -2.22
N GLU A 336 -2.34 16.29 -1.78
CA GLU A 336 -3.68 15.97 -1.30
C GLU A 336 -4.05 16.87 -0.11
N HIS A 337 -3.19 16.93 0.89
CA HIS A 337 -3.42 17.77 2.06
C HIS A 337 -3.37 19.27 1.73
N LEU A 338 -2.53 19.67 0.77
CA LEU A 338 -2.48 21.07 0.32
C LEU A 338 -3.78 21.48 -0.36
N VAL A 339 -4.35 20.62 -1.22
CA VAL A 339 -5.65 20.86 -1.87
C VAL A 339 -6.76 20.95 -0.83
N GLN A 340 -6.80 20.00 0.10
CA GLN A 340 -7.78 20.00 1.19
C GLN A 340 -7.69 21.28 2.05
N LEU A 341 -6.47 21.71 2.38
CA LEU A 341 -6.24 22.95 3.12
C LEU A 341 -6.77 24.15 2.34
N TYR A 342 -6.50 24.23 1.05
CA TYR A 342 -6.99 25.29 0.19
C TYR A 342 -8.53 25.34 0.15
N GLU A 343 -9.19 24.19 -0.05
CA GLU A 343 -10.64 24.09 -0.09
C GLU A 343 -11.29 24.52 1.23
N VAL A 344 -10.76 24.04 2.35
CA VAL A 344 -11.31 24.36 3.68
C VAL A 344 -11.12 25.85 4.00
N LEU A 345 -10.00 26.45 3.64
CA LEU A 345 -9.80 27.89 3.82
C LEU A 345 -10.80 28.72 3.04
N ILE A 346 -11.14 28.32 1.82
CA ILE A 346 -12.20 28.98 1.03
C ILE A 346 -13.57 28.77 1.68
N GLN A 347 -13.90 27.55 2.08
CA GLN A 347 -15.21 27.22 2.68
C GLN A 347 -15.44 27.99 4.01
N CYS A 348 -14.36 28.19 4.77
CA CYS A 348 -14.40 28.93 6.04
C CYS A 348 -14.28 30.45 5.86
N GLU A 349 -14.19 30.96 4.62
CA GLU A 349 -13.90 32.37 4.31
C GLU A 349 -12.64 32.90 5.03
N CYS A 350 -11.68 32.01 5.28
CA CYS A 350 -10.45 32.33 5.98
C CYS A 350 -9.46 33.09 5.11
N ASN A 351 -8.51 33.77 5.76
CA ASN A 351 -7.44 34.45 5.05
C ASN A 351 -6.51 33.47 4.33
N MET A 352 -6.32 33.68 3.03
CA MET A 352 -5.40 32.91 2.19
C MET A 352 -3.90 33.10 2.52
N GLU A 353 -3.57 33.94 3.51
CA GLU A 353 -2.21 34.11 4.02
C GLU A 353 -1.62 32.77 4.50
N GLU A 354 -2.45 31.89 5.06
CA GLU A 354 -2.02 30.57 5.48
C GLU A 354 -1.49 29.71 4.34
N MET A 355 -2.05 29.82 3.13
CA MET A 355 -1.50 29.16 1.94
C MET A 355 -0.10 29.67 1.59
N SER A 356 0.17 30.96 1.80
CA SER A 356 1.50 31.55 1.60
C SER A 356 2.49 31.04 2.65
N ILE A 357 2.05 30.84 3.88
CA ILE A 357 2.88 30.23 4.93
C ILE A 357 3.17 28.77 4.60
N ALA A 358 2.15 27.99 4.21
CA ALA A 358 2.29 26.60 3.81
C ALA A 358 3.31 26.45 2.65
N LEU A 359 3.23 27.33 1.65
CA LEU A 359 4.18 27.35 0.54
C LEU A 359 5.61 27.68 1.01
N THR A 360 5.77 28.67 1.88
CA THR A 360 7.09 29.02 2.43
C THR A 360 7.71 27.85 3.20
N VAL A 361 6.90 27.06 3.88
CA VAL A 361 7.37 25.85 4.58
C VAL A 361 7.79 24.78 3.58
N LEU A 362 7.02 24.54 2.51
CA LEU A 362 7.39 23.63 1.42
C LEU A 362 8.70 24.05 0.74
N GLU A 363 8.84 25.33 0.40
CA GLU A 363 10.07 25.88 -0.20
C GLU A 363 11.29 25.62 0.69
N LYS A 364 11.15 25.90 1.98
CA LYS A 364 12.22 25.71 2.96
C LYS A 364 12.63 24.24 3.12
N GLN A 365 11.68 23.33 3.02
CA GLN A 365 11.93 21.90 3.23
C GLN A 365 12.49 21.22 1.98
N PHE A 366 11.98 21.56 0.80
CA PHE A 366 12.23 20.81 -0.43
C PHE A 366 13.10 21.57 -1.46
N LEU A 367 13.32 22.89 -1.30
CA LEU A 367 14.24 23.61 -2.17
C LEU A 367 15.59 23.81 -1.45
N PRO A 368 16.72 23.50 -2.10
CA PRO A 368 18.03 23.66 -1.48
C PRO A 368 18.31 25.14 -1.19
N GLU A 369 18.77 25.44 0.01
CA GLU A 369 19.53 26.66 0.21
C GLU A 369 20.72 26.64 -0.78
N LYS A 370 21.07 27.79 -1.36
CA LYS A 370 22.16 27.96 -2.36
C LYS A 370 23.54 27.60 -1.78
N THR A 371 23.70 26.45 -1.17
CA THR A 371 24.96 25.96 -0.61
C THR A 371 25.56 24.94 -1.56
N ASN A 372 26.86 25.09 -1.87
CA ASN A 372 27.71 24.26 -2.74
C ASN A 372 27.85 22.78 -2.32
N LYS A 373 26.93 22.21 -1.56
CA LYS A 373 26.92 20.78 -1.26
C LYS A 373 26.20 20.04 -2.37
N ARG A 374 26.85 19.04 -2.98
CA ARG A 374 26.21 17.98 -3.75
C ARG A 374 25.14 17.36 -2.85
N LEU A 375 23.91 17.78 -3.04
CA LEU A 375 22.76 17.16 -2.38
C LEU A 375 22.40 15.92 -3.18
N ASP A 376 22.16 14.83 -2.49
CA ASP A 376 21.57 13.63 -3.10
C ASP A 376 20.18 14.02 -3.62
N TYR A 377 19.98 13.89 -4.94
CA TYR A 377 18.76 14.33 -5.64
C TYR A 377 17.52 13.53 -5.25
N ASP A 378 17.68 12.39 -4.57
CA ASP A 378 16.58 11.52 -4.16
C ASP A 378 15.75 12.08 -2.99
N ASP A 379 16.27 13.08 -2.25
CA ASP A 379 15.57 13.69 -1.11
C ASP A 379 14.76 14.95 -1.46
N MET A 380 14.75 15.38 -2.75
CA MET A 380 14.15 16.64 -3.14
C MET A 380 12.82 16.44 -3.87
N ASP A 381 11.73 16.67 -3.18
CA ASP A 381 10.41 16.69 -3.81
C ASP A 381 10.07 18.04 -4.46
N TRP A 382 10.85 18.41 -5.48
CA TRP A 382 10.61 19.61 -6.28
C TRP A 382 9.25 19.55 -6.98
N SER A 383 8.74 18.35 -7.22
CA SER A 383 7.43 18.13 -7.83
C SER A 383 6.32 18.71 -6.97
N LEU A 384 6.35 18.47 -5.65
CA LEU A 384 5.36 19.00 -4.72
C LEU A 384 5.38 20.53 -4.65
N VAL A 385 6.58 21.15 -4.63
CA VAL A 385 6.71 22.61 -4.65
C VAL A 385 6.16 23.19 -5.95
N ASN A 386 6.44 22.55 -7.10
CA ASN A 386 5.92 22.98 -8.39
C ASN A 386 4.39 22.85 -8.47
N GLN A 387 3.84 21.76 -7.95
CA GLN A 387 2.40 21.58 -7.84
C GLN A 387 1.76 22.67 -6.97
N ALA A 388 2.39 23.04 -5.86
CA ALA A 388 1.94 24.15 -5.03
C ALA A 388 1.97 25.49 -5.76
N TYR A 389 3.02 25.78 -6.55
CA TYR A 389 3.07 26.96 -7.39
C TYR A 389 1.94 27.02 -8.41
N VAL A 390 1.70 25.92 -9.12
CA VAL A 390 0.61 25.82 -10.09
C VAL A 390 -0.75 25.98 -9.43
N LEU A 391 -0.97 25.30 -8.29
CA LEU A 391 -2.20 25.40 -7.51
C LEU A 391 -2.50 26.86 -7.12
N MET A 392 -1.48 27.61 -6.69
CA MET A 392 -1.62 28.99 -6.21
C MET A 392 -1.51 30.05 -7.33
N GLY A 393 -1.41 29.67 -8.59
CA GLY A 393 -1.26 30.60 -9.71
C GLY A 393 0.09 31.29 -9.79
N LYS A 394 1.12 30.79 -9.11
CA LYS A 394 2.49 31.33 -9.11
C LYS A 394 3.29 30.84 -10.32
N TYR A 395 2.85 31.23 -11.51
CA TYR A 395 3.41 30.75 -12.77
C TYR A 395 4.87 31.16 -13.02
N ARG A 396 5.33 32.32 -12.47
CA ARG A 396 6.72 32.75 -12.60
C ARG A 396 7.66 31.87 -11.82
N GLU A 397 7.28 31.53 -10.62
CA GLU A 397 8.03 30.62 -9.71
C GLU A 397 8.07 29.21 -10.30
N SER A 398 6.93 28.68 -10.78
CA SER A 398 6.86 27.39 -11.47
C SER A 398 7.77 27.34 -12.71
N PHE A 399 7.73 28.39 -13.55
CA PHE A 399 8.63 28.52 -14.71
C PHE A 399 10.10 28.58 -14.28
N ALA A 400 10.43 29.41 -13.29
CA ALA A 400 11.81 29.58 -12.81
C ALA A 400 12.36 28.28 -12.24
N LEU A 401 11.57 27.57 -11.45
CA LEU A 401 11.94 26.26 -10.90
C LEU A 401 12.22 25.27 -12.04
N CYS A 402 11.29 25.17 -13.00
CA CYS A 402 11.41 24.27 -14.14
C CYS A 402 12.60 24.59 -15.06
N ASN A 403 12.89 25.88 -15.28
CA ASN A 403 13.96 26.32 -16.16
C ASN A 403 15.37 26.20 -15.53
N ASN A 404 15.45 26.28 -14.20
CA ASN A 404 16.71 26.22 -13.44
C ASN A 404 16.99 24.81 -12.89
N ALA A 405 16.09 23.84 -13.06
CA ALA A 405 16.31 22.47 -12.61
C ALA A 405 17.54 21.86 -13.31
N PRO A 406 18.47 21.24 -12.56
CA PRO A 406 19.72 20.73 -13.10
C PRO A 406 19.54 19.50 -14.00
N ILE A 407 18.38 18.86 -13.97
CA ILE A 407 18.06 17.68 -14.77
C ILE A 407 17.18 18.08 -15.95
N ASP A 408 17.73 18.03 -17.16
CA ASP A 408 17.01 18.33 -18.41
C ASP A 408 16.26 17.08 -18.96
N ARG A 409 15.79 16.19 -18.08
CA ARG A 409 14.97 15.06 -18.50
C ARG A 409 13.49 15.43 -18.48
N TYR A 410 12.82 15.11 -19.56
CA TYR A 410 11.37 15.19 -19.66
C TYR A 410 10.81 13.78 -19.49
N ASP A 411 10.79 13.27 -18.28
CA ASP A 411 10.07 12.06 -17.89
C ASP A 411 8.67 12.38 -17.35
N GLU A 412 7.88 11.37 -17.06
CA GLU A 412 6.49 11.55 -16.65
C GLU A 412 6.39 12.33 -15.33
N ASP A 413 7.38 12.20 -14.44
CA ASP A 413 7.46 12.88 -13.14
C ASP A 413 8.23 14.20 -13.17
N SER A 414 8.59 14.70 -14.35
CA SER A 414 9.38 15.92 -14.46
C SER A 414 8.56 17.18 -14.20
N LEU A 415 9.22 18.22 -13.69
CA LEU A 415 8.63 19.56 -13.53
C LEU A 415 8.01 20.08 -14.81
N LYS A 416 8.59 19.73 -15.98
CA LYS A 416 8.13 20.15 -17.31
C LYS A 416 6.80 19.54 -17.69
N SER A 417 6.49 18.33 -17.22
CA SER A 417 5.23 17.64 -17.52
C SER A 417 4.02 18.39 -16.96
N LEU A 418 4.18 19.13 -15.87
CA LEU A 418 3.15 19.97 -15.27
C LEU A 418 3.21 21.42 -15.76
N THR A 419 4.41 22.03 -15.73
CA THR A 419 4.58 23.47 -16.01
C THR A 419 4.24 23.84 -17.45
N ILE A 420 4.59 23.02 -18.44
CA ILE A 420 4.35 23.34 -19.86
C ILE A 420 2.85 23.36 -20.18
N PRO A 421 2.05 22.31 -19.88
CA PRO A 421 0.61 22.36 -20.11
C PRO A 421 -0.07 23.51 -19.35
N TYR A 422 0.38 23.81 -18.12
CA TYR A 422 -0.14 24.92 -17.33
C TYR A 422 0.12 26.28 -18.00
N LEU A 423 1.35 26.53 -18.46
CA LEU A 423 1.70 27.77 -19.16
C LEU A 423 0.95 27.89 -20.49
N ILE A 424 0.79 26.80 -21.25
CA ILE A 424 -0.02 26.78 -22.47
C ILE A 424 -1.44 27.23 -22.17
N TYR A 425 -2.06 26.64 -21.13
CA TYR A 425 -3.41 26.99 -20.70
C TYR A 425 -3.52 28.46 -20.25
N LEU A 426 -2.59 28.93 -19.42
CA LEU A 426 -2.52 30.28 -18.91
C LEU A 426 -2.38 31.32 -20.04
N LEU A 427 -1.49 31.08 -21.02
CA LEU A 427 -1.29 31.94 -22.19
C LEU A 427 -2.52 31.94 -23.09
N ALA A 428 -3.20 30.81 -23.25
CA ALA A 428 -4.42 30.73 -24.03
C ALA A 428 -5.53 31.62 -23.43
N ILE A 429 -5.68 31.63 -22.10
CA ILE A 429 -6.61 32.55 -21.42
C ILE A 429 -6.23 34.02 -21.74
N LYS A 430 -4.94 34.36 -21.64
CA LYS A 430 -4.47 35.70 -21.93
C LYS A 430 -4.77 36.17 -23.36
N TYR A 431 -4.51 35.32 -24.36
CA TYR A 431 -4.67 35.68 -25.77
C TYR A 431 -6.12 35.55 -26.27
N SER A 432 -6.95 34.74 -25.65
CA SER A 432 -8.35 34.52 -26.07
C SER A 432 -9.24 35.77 -25.94
N ARG A 433 -8.84 36.75 -25.15
CA ARG A 433 -9.58 38.01 -24.92
C ARG A 433 -11.10 37.77 -24.64
N GLY A 434 -11.45 36.67 -24.01
CA GLY A 434 -12.83 36.34 -23.67
C GLY A 434 -13.61 35.54 -24.75
N LYS A 435 -12.97 35.11 -25.83
CA LYS A 435 -13.59 34.22 -26.83
C LYS A 435 -13.59 32.77 -26.29
N ALA A 436 -14.65 32.36 -25.60
CA ALA A 436 -14.73 31.10 -24.91
C ALA A 436 -14.57 29.84 -25.79
N GLY A 437 -14.97 29.90 -27.07
CA GLY A 437 -14.92 28.75 -27.98
C GLY A 437 -13.51 28.28 -28.37
N SER A 438 -12.50 29.15 -28.28
CA SER A 438 -11.13 28.85 -28.70
C SER A 438 -10.27 28.15 -27.62
N LEU A 439 -10.78 27.95 -26.39
CA LEU A 439 -10.03 27.38 -25.28
C LEU A 439 -10.29 25.89 -25.06
N LYS A 440 -11.24 25.29 -25.78
CA LYS A 440 -11.75 23.95 -25.50
C LYS A 440 -10.67 22.86 -25.58
N ASP A 441 -9.95 22.80 -26.69
CA ASP A 441 -8.94 21.77 -26.94
C ASP A 441 -7.75 21.94 -26.00
N ILE A 442 -7.39 23.19 -25.68
CA ILE A 442 -6.30 23.50 -24.74
C ILE A 442 -6.72 23.10 -23.31
N LYS A 443 -7.96 23.39 -22.91
CA LYS A 443 -8.48 22.98 -21.60
C LYS A 443 -8.54 21.46 -21.47
N PHE A 444 -9.00 20.78 -22.52
CA PHE A 444 -9.00 19.31 -22.55
C PHE A 444 -7.58 18.75 -22.41
N GLY A 445 -6.66 19.28 -23.19
CA GLY A 445 -5.25 18.85 -23.16
C GLY A 445 -4.56 19.11 -21.83
N TRP A 446 -4.82 20.26 -21.21
CA TRP A 446 -4.35 20.57 -19.86
C TRP A 446 -4.83 19.53 -18.85
N ARG A 447 -6.15 19.26 -18.81
CA ARG A 447 -6.75 18.27 -17.91
C ARG A 447 -6.25 16.85 -18.17
N ALA A 448 -6.07 16.48 -19.43
CA ALA A 448 -5.54 15.16 -19.81
C ALA A 448 -4.07 14.99 -19.42
N SER A 449 -3.24 16.01 -19.61
CA SER A 449 -1.83 15.98 -19.19
C SER A 449 -1.69 15.83 -17.68
N PHE A 450 -2.54 16.50 -16.92
CA PHE A 450 -2.49 16.43 -15.47
C PHE A 450 -2.92 15.05 -14.95
N LYS A 451 -4.01 14.49 -15.50
CA LYS A 451 -4.50 13.16 -15.11
C LYS A 451 -3.50 12.04 -15.41
N SER A 452 -2.72 12.16 -16.46
CA SER A 452 -1.69 11.16 -16.80
C SER A 452 -0.49 11.17 -15.85
N HIS A 453 -0.29 12.27 -15.15
CA HIS A 453 0.79 12.42 -14.17
C HIS A 453 0.49 11.72 -12.82
N TRP A 454 -0.77 11.36 -12.58
CA TRP A 454 -1.23 10.74 -11.33
C TRP A 454 -1.73 9.32 -11.59
N SER A 455 -0.95 8.34 -11.20
CA SER A 455 -1.11 6.94 -11.63
C SER A 455 -2.13 6.09 -10.85
N THR A 456 -2.97 6.65 -9.97
CA THR A 456 -3.88 5.85 -9.14
C THR A 456 -5.35 6.22 -9.31
N ASN A 457 -6.18 5.19 -9.56
CA ASN A 457 -7.63 5.30 -9.77
C ASN A 457 -8.42 5.84 -8.56
N ASP A 458 -7.84 5.81 -7.36
CA ASP A 458 -8.55 6.11 -6.10
C ASP A 458 -8.56 7.61 -5.73
N LYS A 459 -7.88 8.48 -6.50
CA LYS A 459 -7.71 9.92 -6.18
C LYS A 459 -8.34 10.87 -7.17
N ASN A 460 -9.29 10.43 -7.98
CA ASN A 460 -9.90 11.24 -9.04
C ASN A 460 -10.51 12.55 -8.52
N ASP A 461 -11.10 12.54 -7.31
CA ASP A 461 -11.74 13.74 -6.76
C ASP A 461 -10.71 14.82 -6.42
N ILE A 462 -9.61 14.45 -5.76
CA ILE A 462 -8.52 15.39 -5.41
C ILE A 462 -7.86 15.97 -6.66
N ILE A 463 -7.66 15.13 -7.69
CA ILE A 463 -7.11 15.55 -8.98
C ILE A 463 -8.04 16.57 -9.65
N ASN A 464 -9.35 16.33 -9.65
CA ASN A 464 -10.31 17.27 -10.22
C ASN A 464 -10.34 18.57 -9.42
N SER A 465 -10.35 18.52 -8.09
CA SER A 465 -10.25 19.69 -7.22
C SER A 465 -9.00 20.52 -7.50
N PHE A 466 -7.83 19.88 -7.59
CA PHE A 466 -6.59 20.55 -7.95
C PHE A 466 -6.72 21.29 -9.29
N ILE A 467 -7.21 20.60 -10.32
CA ILE A 467 -7.37 21.17 -11.67
C ILE A 467 -8.31 22.39 -11.63
N ASP A 468 -9.44 22.27 -10.97
CA ASP A 468 -10.44 23.35 -10.91
C ASP A 468 -9.91 24.56 -10.14
N ILE A 469 -9.15 24.37 -9.07
CA ILE A 469 -8.48 25.44 -8.32
C ILE A 469 -7.40 26.09 -9.19
N ALA A 470 -6.55 25.29 -9.84
CA ALA A 470 -5.49 25.79 -10.71
C ALA A 470 -6.06 26.59 -11.91
N GLU A 471 -7.17 26.13 -12.51
CA GLU A 471 -7.88 26.84 -13.59
C GLU A 471 -8.43 28.19 -13.12
N LYS A 472 -9.04 28.23 -11.95
CA LYS A 472 -9.56 29.47 -11.34
C LYS A 472 -8.44 30.47 -11.07
N ASN A 473 -7.34 30.02 -10.50
CA ASN A 473 -6.18 30.87 -10.21
C ASN A 473 -5.45 31.31 -11.48
N ALA A 474 -5.35 30.45 -12.50
CA ALA A 474 -4.82 30.83 -13.81
C ALA A 474 -5.65 31.95 -14.44
N ALA A 475 -6.98 31.87 -14.40
CA ALA A 475 -7.87 32.91 -14.91
C ALA A 475 -7.66 34.25 -14.18
N ALA A 476 -7.47 34.22 -12.86
CA ALA A 476 -7.23 35.42 -12.05
C ALA A 476 -5.89 36.12 -12.40
N VAL A 477 -4.83 35.36 -12.71
CA VAL A 477 -3.49 35.92 -12.97
C VAL A 477 -3.16 36.18 -14.45
N ALA A 478 -3.89 35.59 -15.41
CA ALA A 478 -3.62 35.70 -16.84
C ALA A 478 -3.56 37.15 -17.34
N GLY A 479 -4.41 38.03 -16.79
CA GLY A 479 -4.41 39.47 -17.11
C GLY A 479 -3.16 40.23 -16.66
N THR A 480 -2.42 39.72 -15.68
CA THR A 480 -1.24 40.37 -15.12
C THR A 480 0.05 40.12 -15.92
N ILE A 481 0.03 39.17 -16.85
CA ILE A 481 1.20 38.79 -17.65
C ILE A 481 1.48 39.93 -18.67
N LYS A 482 2.69 40.45 -18.70
CA LYS A 482 3.10 41.45 -19.69
C LYS A 482 3.24 40.80 -21.08
N ALA A 483 3.08 41.59 -22.15
CA ALA A 483 3.16 41.07 -23.52
C ALA A 483 4.52 40.43 -23.83
N GLU A 484 5.61 41.09 -23.45
CA GLU A 484 6.98 40.57 -23.64
C GLU A 484 7.21 39.26 -22.90
N GLU A 485 6.72 39.17 -21.66
CA GLU A 485 6.80 37.97 -20.82
C GLU A 485 6.01 36.81 -21.44
N ALA A 486 4.79 37.08 -21.94
CA ALA A 486 3.96 36.12 -22.63
C ALA A 486 4.62 35.57 -23.90
N ALA A 487 5.23 36.45 -24.70
CA ALA A 487 5.98 36.04 -25.89
C ALA A 487 7.21 35.16 -25.53
N GLY A 488 7.89 35.48 -24.42
CA GLY A 488 8.98 34.65 -23.89
C GLY A 488 8.52 33.24 -23.52
N TYR A 489 7.44 33.13 -22.77
CA TYR A 489 6.86 31.81 -22.39
C TYR A 489 6.35 31.03 -23.60
N LEU A 490 5.71 31.71 -24.57
CA LEU A 490 5.25 31.07 -25.81
C LEU A 490 6.42 30.44 -26.58
N LYS A 491 7.51 31.20 -26.77
CA LYS A 491 8.72 30.70 -27.43
C LYS A 491 9.35 29.52 -26.68
N TRP A 492 9.41 29.61 -25.37
CA TRP A 492 9.95 28.55 -24.53
C TRP A 492 9.09 27.29 -24.60
N CYS A 493 7.76 27.38 -24.42
CA CYS A 493 6.85 26.25 -24.54
C CYS A 493 6.97 25.58 -25.91
N LYS A 494 6.97 26.34 -27.00
CA LYS A 494 7.15 25.82 -28.37
C LYS A 494 8.43 24.99 -28.50
N LYS A 495 9.55 25.50 -27.96
CA LYS A 495 10.83 24.78 -27.96
C LYS A 495 10.77 23.48 -27.18
N GLN A 496 10.19 23.49 -25.97
CA GLN A 496 10.10 22.29 -25.11
C GLN A 496 9.15 21.25 -25.71
N VAL A 497 7.99 21.68 -26.21
CA VAL A 497 7.04 20.78 -26.89
C VAL A 497 7.69 20.12 -28.10
N SER A 498 8.38 20.90 -28.95
CA SER A 498 9.09 20.36 -30.11
C SER A 498 10.12 19.30 -29.71
N LYS A 499 10.95 19.61 -28.69
CA LYS A 499 11.94 18.66 -28.16
C LYS A 499 11.26 17.36 -27.70
N ARG A 500 10.19 17.46 -26.91
CA ARG A 500 9.49 16.27 -26.35
C ARG A 500 8.80 15.43 -27.43
N VAL A 501 8.16 16.06 -28.40
CA VAL A 501 7.56 15.34 -29.54
C VAL A 501 8.62 14.59 -30.33
N ASP A 502 9.76 15.22 -30.59
CA ASP A 502 10.87 14.57 -31.29
C ASP A 502 11.47 13.39 -30.50
N GLU A 503 11.59 13.53 -29.19
CA GLU A 503 12.04 12.45 -28.30
C GLU A 503 11.08 11.25 -28.31
N ILE A 504 9.79 11.50 -28.15
CA ILE A 504 8.78 10.42 -28.07
C ILE A 504 8.58 9.75 -29.44
N VAL A 505 8.32 10.55 -30.47
CA VAL A 505 7.96 10.01 -31.80
C VAL A 505 9.20 9.54 -32.55
N GLY A 506 10.30 10.27 -32.47
CA GLY A 506 11.58 9.91 -33.09
C GLY A 506 12.16 8.60 -32.54
N ASN A 507 12.04 8.33 -31.25
CA ASN A 507 12.47 7.09 -30.61
C ASN A 507 11.39 6.00 -30.63
N GLN A 508 10.27 6.23 -31.31
CA GLN A 508 9.16 5.26 -31.42
C GLN A 508 8.57 4.78 -30.11
N CYS A 509 8.55 5.62 -29.06
CA CYS A 509 7.95 5.35 -27.76
C CYS A 509 6.41 5.34 -27.87
N ARG A 510 5.83 4.27 -28.48
CA ARG A 510 4.41 4.20 -28.84
C ARG A 510 3.45 4.36 -27.66
N GLY A 511 3.83 3.84 -26.49
CA GLY A 511 3.03 3.99 -25.26
C GLY A 511 2.84 5.44 -24.81
N SER A 512 3.75 6.35 -25.21
CA SER A 512 3.72 7.76 -24.84
C SER A 512 3.25 8.68 -25.98
N TYR A 513 2.77 8.15 -27.11
CA TYR A 513 2.30 8.97 -28.23
C TYR A 513 1.18 9.91 -27.86
N PHE A 514 0.30 9.51 -26.95
CA PHE A 514 -0.78 10.36 -26.45
C PHE A 514 -0.25 11.65 -25.77
N ILE A 515 0.89 11.58 -25.07
CA ILE A 515 1.54 12.75 -24.43
C ILE A 515 2.04 13.70 -25.51
N ALA A 516 2.74 13.17 -26.53
CA ALA A 516 3.27 13.97 -27.63
C ALA A 516 2.15 14.66 -28.42
N VAL A 517 1.04 13.95 -28.70
CA VAL A 517 -0.12 14.49 -29.42
C VAL A 517 -0.80 15.57 -28.61
N ASN A 518 -1.04 15.32 -27.32
CA ASN A 518 -1.66 16.28 -26.43
C ASN A 518 -0.90 17.61 -26.38
N LEU A 519 0.41 17.56 -26.16
CA LEU A 519 1.27 18.75 -26.15
C LEU A 519 1.30 19.46 -27.51
N LEU A 520 1.35 18.69 -28.60
CA LEU A 520 1.45 19.23 -29.96
C LEU A 520 0.16 19.93 -30.36
N VAL A 521 -0.99 19.33 -30.14
CA VAL A 521 -2.29 19.91 -30.50
C VAL A 521 -2.56 21.17 -29.68
N THR A 522 -2.37 21.10 -28.35
CA THR A 522 -2.59 22.27 -27.48
C THR A 522 -1.66 23.44 -27.78
N MET A 523 -0.40 23.15 -28.11
CA MET A 523 0.55 24.18 -28.51
C MET A 523 0.21 24.78 -29.85
N ASN A 524 -0.23 23.99 -30.83
CA ASN A 524 -0.70 24.47 -32.13
C ASN A 524 -1.90 25.41 -31.97
N GLU A 525 -2.90 25.03 -31.15
CA GLU A 525 -4.06 25.91 -30.90
C GLU A 525 -3.66 27.19 -30.17
N LEU A 526 -2.69 27.13 -29.23
CA LEU A 526 -2.18 28.35 -28.61
C LEU A 526 -1.51 29.30 -29.64
N ILE A 527 -0.73 28.77 -30.59
CA ILE A 527 -0.13 29.56 -31.66
C ILE A 527 -1.22 30.21 -32.50
N ASN A 528 -2.26 29.46 -32.88
CA ASN A 528 -3.39 30.00 -33.68
C ASN A 528 -4.12 31.15 -32.96
N ILE A 529 -4.32 31.03 -31.64
CA ILE A 529 -4.98 32.09 -30.84
C ILE A 529 -4.09 33.32 -30.69
N SER A 530 -2.74 33.13 -30.60
CA SER A 530 -1.79 34.20 -30.32
C SER A 530 -1.33 34.96 -31.58
N SER A 531 -1.52 34.39 -32.78
CA SER A 531 -1.10 34.98 -34.07
C SER A 531 -2.21 35.82 -34.66
N GLU A 532 -1.90 37.05 -35.07
CA GLU A 532 -2.80 37.91 -35.86
C GLU A 532 -2.74 37.57 -37.37
N ASP A 533 -1.71 36.84 -37.83
CA ASP A 533 -1.51 36.44 -39.23
C ASP A 533 -2.03 35.01 -39.50
N GLU A 534 -2.99 34.91 -40.42
CA GLU A 534 -3.73 33.65 -40.80
C GLU A 534 -2.91 32.63 -41.61
N LEU A 535 -1.61 32.84 -41.89
CA LEU A 535 -0.87 32.10 -42.93
C LEU A 535 0.48 31.52 -42.48
N THR A 536 0.52 30.73 -41.40
CA THR A 536 1.67 29.84 -41.22
C THR A 536 1.22 28.38 -41.17
N ASP A 537 1.84 27.53 -42.03
CA ASP A 537 1.73 26.07 -41.89
C ASP A 537 1.95 25.70 -40.41
N GLY A 538 0.88 25.36 -39.69
CA GLY A 538 0.89 25.23 -38.26
C GLY A 538 1.90 24.17 -37.77
N LEU A 539 2.32 24.30 -36.55
CA LEU A 539 3.23 23.34 -35.89
C LEU A 539 2.75 21.89 -36.07
N LEU A 540 1.44 21.67 -36.01
CA LEU A 540 0.83 20.36 -36.22
C LEU A 540 1.03 19.83 -37.64
N ALA A 541 0.88 20.68 -38.68
CA ALA A 541 1.10 20.31 -40.09
C ALA A 541 2.57 19.92 -40.33
N TYR A 542 3.51 20.67 -39.72
CA TYR A 542 4.93 20.34 -39.79
C TYR A 542 5.20 18.91 -39.24
N TYR A 543 4.69 18.57 -38.04
CA TYR A 543 4.93 17.27 -37.44
C TYR A 543 4.16 16.14 -38.13
N TYR A 544 2.97 16.41 -38.64
CA TYR A 544 2.21 15.49 -39.48
C TYR A 544 3.01 15.07 -40.72
N LYS A 545 3.67 16.03 -41.39
CA LYS A 545 4.53 15.75 -42.54
C LYS A 545 5.83 15.05 -42.13
N LYS A 546 6.50 15.53 -41.07
CA LYS A 546 7.76 14.98 -40.56
C LYS A 546 7.64 13.50 -40.19
N TYR A 547 6.55 13.15 -39.53
CA TYR A 547 6.30 11.80 -39.04
C TYR A 547 5.18 11.05 -39.81
N SER A 548 4.98 11.38 -41.07
CA SER A 548 3.94 10.78 -41.93
C SER A 548 4.00 9.25 -42.03
N LYS A 549 5.19 8.65 -41.85
CA LYS A 549 5.40 7.19 -41.83
C LYS A 549 5.06 6.52 -40.50
N HIS A 550 4.81 7.28 -39.44
CA HIS A 550 4.47 6.75 -38.10
C HIS A 550 2.93 6.65 -37.93
N SER A 551 2.33 5.63 -38.56
CA SER A 551 0.87 5.48 -38.63
C SER A 551 0.17 5.47 -37.27
N ALA A 552 0.80 4.93 -36.23
CA ALA A 552 0.25 4.95 -34.86
C ALA A 552 0.18 6.36 -34.28
N PHE A 553 1.18 7.21 -34.55
CA PHE A 553 1.17 8.63 -34.13
C PHE A 553 0.08 9.41 -34.85
N ILE A 554 -0.07 9.20 -36.16
CA ILE A 554 -1.14 9.86 -36.94
C ILE A 554 -2.53 9.44 -36.45
N LYS A 555 -2.72 8.15 -36.15
CA LYS A 555 -3.98 7.65 -35.55
C LYS A 555 -4.28 8.29 -34.20
N GLU A 556 -3.26 8.53 -33.38
CA GLU A 556 -3.46 9.16 -32.08
C GLU A 556 -3.84 10.65 -32.21
N ILE A 557 -3.32 11.38 -33.22
CA ILE A 557 -3.78 12.75 -33.52
C ILE A 557 -5.28 12.77 -33.88
N ILE A 558 -5.73 11.84 -34.72
CA ILE A 558 -7.15 11.75 -35.10
C ILE A 558 -7.99 11.42 -33.86
N ARG A 559 -7.56 10.44 -33.07
CA ARG A 559 -8.26 10.03 -31.84
C ARG A 559 -8.39 11.16 -30.81
N PHE A 560 -7.37 12.02 -30.69
CA PHE A 560 -7.41 13.18 -29.79
C PHE A 560 -8.50 14.15 -30.23
N ARG A 561 -8.57 14.48 -31.53
CA ARG A 561 -9.62 15.35 -32.08
C ARG A 561 -11.03 14.80 -31.88
N ASP A 562 -11.23 13.50 -32.18
CA ASP A 562 -12.52 12.83 -31.96
C ASP A 562 -12.97 12.88 -30.50
N LYS A 563 -12.02 12.80 -29.53
CA LYS A 563 -12.34 12.95 -28.11
C LYS A 563 -12.71 14.38 -27.73
N CYS A 564 -12.05 15.37 -28.28
CA CYS A 564 -12.40 16.77 -28.07
C CYS A 564 -13.82 17.08 -28.60
N ASP A 565 -14.21 16.52 -29.74
CA ASP A 565 -15.53 16.73 -30.33
C ASP A 565 -16.65 16.05 -29.56
N LYS A 566 -16.44 14.82 -29.08
CA LYS A 566 -17.44 14.07 -28.27
C LYS A 566 -17.74 14.68 -26.90
N MET A 567 -16.83 15.46 -26.35
CA MET A 567 -17.10 16.22 -25.12
C MET A 567 -18.03 17.41 -25.35
N GLN A 568 -18.31 17.80 -26.61
CA GLN A 568 -19.29 18.83 -26.91
C GLN A 568 -20.72 18.37 -26.60
N ASP A 569 -21.01 17.11 -26.85
CA ASP A 569 -22.38 16.58 -26.76
C ASP A 569 -22.85 16.31 -25.31
N ASN A 570 -21.91 16.31 -24.34
CA ASN A 570 -22.20 16.05 -22.92
C ASN A 570 -22.25 17.33 -22.04
N ILE A 571 -22.12 18.54 -22.62
CA ILE A 571 -22.16 19.83 -21.88
C ILE A 571 -23.38 20.69 -22.30
N ILE A 572 -24.17 20.21 -23.24
CA ILE A 572 -25.50 20.74 -23.59
C ILE A 572 -26.55 19.89 -22.88
#